data_13a0c5c7c3c3654cebe2a29acd4ae5d1
#
_entry.id   13a0c5c7c3c3654cebe2a29acd4ae5d1
#
_cell.length_a   1.000
_cell.length_b   1.000
_cell.length_c   1.000
_cell.angle_alpha   90.00
_cell.angle_beta   90.00
_cell.angle_gamma   90.00
#
_symmetry.space_group_name_H-M   'P 1'
#
loop_
_entity.id
_entity.type
_entity.pdbx_description
1 polymer ?
#
loop_
_entity_poly.entity_id
_entity_poly.type
_entity_poly.pdbx_seq_one_letter_code
_entity_poly.pdbx_strand_id
1 'polypeptide(L)'
;TLDETADFKDLQNLIEYTLERFSATRFCYQRPDEYRLLKDIRSLSSQTTVEIEEFDTEHFLFPYDQITKDFVAGRSHRMESFYRKMRRKFGILMEDEEPAGGSWNYDKENREKLKKDDLDCIPAPKIFENDVSQILDRIKKHKIPVIGQEMNSLIWPVSRDQAQEILDFFCEYCLPSFGRFQDAMTCKTQHGWSLYHSRLSFALNVKMLSPMEVITKALKCFESRRSEISLSQIEGFVRQILGWREFIRAIYWVNMPGYSDKN
;
A
#
# COMPACT_ATOMS: atom_id res chain seq x y z
N THR A 1 13.15 -18.72 -6.23
CA THR A 1 11.89 -19.21 -6.84
C THR A 1 11.39 -20.46 -6.12
N LEU A 2 10.14 -20.85 -6.32
CA LEU A 2 9.59 -22.09 -5.76
C LEU A 2 10.41 -23.32 -6.18
N ASP A 3 10.95 -23.32 -7.39
CA ASP A 3 11.80 -24.41 -7.87
C ASP A 3 13.11 -24.55 -7.09
N GLU A 4 13.63 -23.42 -6.57
CA GLU A 4 14.90 -23.37 -5.81
C GLU A 4 14.69 -23.60 -4.32
N THR A 5 13.50 -23.33 -3.81
CA THR A 5 13.21 -23.34 -2.37
C THR A 5 12.28 -24.46 -1.93
N ALA A 6 11.76 -25.28 -2.85
CA ALA A 6 10.81 -26.36 -2.55
C ALA A 6 11.35 -27.44 -1.61
N ASP A 7 12.66 -27.62 -1.58
CA ASP A 7 13.32 -28.64 -0.74
C ASP A 7 13.55 -28.16 0.70
N PHE A 8 13.38 -26.88 0.99
CA PHE A 8 13.51 -26.34 2.35
C PHE A 8 12.20 -26.49 3.11
N LYS A 9 12.30 -26.96 4.34
CA LYS A 9 11.17 -27.18 5.23
C LYS A 9 10.41 -25.90 5.54
N ASP A 10 11.16 -24.84 5.78
CA ASP A 10 10.65 -23.53 6.17
C ASP A 10 11.65 -22.42 5.82
N LEU A 11 11.27 -21.17 6.11
CA LEU A 11 12.10 -20.00 5.87
C LEU A 11 13.40 -20.02 6.71
N GLN A 12 13.34 -20.54 7.93
CA GLN A 12 14.52 -20.61 8.81
C GLN A 12 15.60 -21.49 8.20
N ASN A 13 15.24 -22.70 7.77
CA ASN A 13 16.17 -23.59 7.10
C ASN A 13 16.79 -22.99 5.84
N LEU A 14 15.98 -22.25 5.06
CA LEU A 14 16.49 -21.56 3.88
C LEU A 14 17.51 -20.45 4.26
N ILE A 15 17.22 -19.67 5.30
CA ILE A 15 18.14 -18.62 5.76
C ILE A 15 19.43 -19.25 6.32
N GLU A 16 19.34 -20.24 7.20
CA GLU A 16 20.49 -20.95 7.75
C GLU A 16 21.40 -21.50 6.65
N TYR A 17 20.82 -22.26 5.71
CA TYR A 17 21.55 -22.76 4.55
C TYR A 17 22.24 -21.64 3.75
N THR A 18 21.55 -20.50 3.58
CA THR A 18 22.10 -19.37 2.83
C THR A 18 23.27 -18.74 3.58
N LEU A 19 23.17 -18.56 4.89
CA LEU A 19 24.23 -18.02 5.74
C LEU A 19 25.47 -18.91 5.72
N GLU A 20 25.29 -20.22 5.85
CA GLU A 20 26.37 -21.19 5.79
C GLU A 20 27.05 -21.21 4.41
N ARG A 21 26.25 -21.31 3.34
CA ARG A 21 26.73 -21.35 1.95
C ARG A 21 27.61 -20.17 1.58
N PHE A 22 27.29 -18.98 2.08
CA PHE A 22 28.04 -17.76 1.81
C PHE A 22 29.00 -17.36 2.92
N SER A 23 29.15 -18.20 3.96
CA SER A 23 29.96 -17.89 5.15
C SER A 23 29.66 -16.48 5.69
N ALA A 24 28.38 -16.12 5.73
CA ALA A 24 27.94 -14.81 6.13
C ALA A 24 28.21 -14.57 7.63
N THR A 25 28.75 -13.41 7.97
CA THR A 25 29.00 -13.00 9.36
C THR A 25 27.90 -12.10 9.90
N ARG A 26 27.06 -11.54 9.00
CA ARG A 26 25.94 -10.67 9.36
C ARG A 26 24.73 -10.92 8.44
N PHE A 27 23.56 -10.94 9.04
CA PHE A 27 22.26 -11.03 8.35
C PHE A 27 21.46 -9.74 8.58
N CYS A 28 21.28 -8.96 7.53
CA CYS A 28 20.50 -7.74 7.58
C CYS A 28 19.16 -7.96 6.86
N TYR A 29 18.06 -7.54 7.50
CA TYR A 29 16.76 -7.62 6.86
C TYR A 29 15.90 -6.40 7.13
N GLN A 30 15.03 -6.06 6.17
CA GLN A 30 13.98 -5.09 6.38
C GLN A 30 12.81 -5.76 7.10
N ARG A 31 12.31 -5.14 8.18
CA ARG A 31 11.18 -5.66 8.95
C ARG A 31 9.99 -5.93 8.05
N PRO A 32 9.48 -7.18 7.99
CA PRO A 32 8.26 -7.48 7.29
C PRO A 32 7.05 -6.84 7.98
N ASP A 33 6.05 -6.45 7.20
CA ASP A 33 4.79 -5.90 7.72
C ASP A 33 3.76 -7.01 8.00
N GLU A 34 4.23 -8.16 8.47
CA GLU A 34 3.43 -9.32 8.88
C GLU A 34 4.02 -9.95 10.14
N TYR A 35 3.17 -10.11 11.16
CA TYR A 35 3.61 -10.52 12.51
C TYR A 35 4.24 -11.91 12.56
N ARG A 36 3.64 -12.91 11.89
CA ARG A 36 4.16 -14.29 11.93
C ARG A 36 5.53 -14.37 11.29
N LEU A 37 5.69 -13.76 10.12
CA LEU A 37 6.96 -13.70 9.41
C LEU A 37 8.04 -12.98 10.26
N LEU A 38 7.67 -11.87 10.88
CA LEU A 38 8.59 -11.15 11.79
C LEU A 38 9.00 -12.03 12.97
N LYS A 39 8.04 -12.72 13.58
CA LYS A 39 8.30 -13.66 14.69
C LYS A 39 9.25 -14.78 14.27
N ASP A 40 9.02 -15.38 13.11
CA ASP A 40 9.84 -16.45 12.56
C ASP A 40 11.27 -15.99 12.30
N ILE A 41 11.45 -14.82 11.67
CA ILE A 41 12.79 -14.27 11.41
C ILE A 41 13.50 -13.93 12.73
N ARG A 42 12.81 -13.31 13.69
CA ARG A 42 13.41 -12.97 15.00
C ARG A 42 13.81 -14.20 15.82
N SER A 43 13.13 -15.34 15.65
CA SER A 43 13.51 -16.56 16.34
C SER A 43 14.87 -17.11 15.91
N LEU A 44 15.38 -16.74 14.72
CA LEU A 44 16.71 -17.08 14.25
C LEU A 44 17.82 -16.55 15.18
N SER A 45 17.61 -15.39 15.83
CA SER A 45 18.62 -14.79 16.71
C SER A 45 19.02 -15.68 17.89
N SER A 46 18.15 -16.62 18.29
CA SER A 46 18.45 -17.60 19.34
C SER A 46 19.11 -18.89 18.82
N GLN A 47 19.22 -19.05 17.50
CA GLN A 47 19.66 -20.31 16.87
C GLN A 47 20.96 -20.15 16.07
N THR A 48 21.43 -18.92 15.86
CA THR A 48 22.63 -18.64 15.08
C THR A 48 23.61 -17.75 15.86
N THR A 49 24.89 -17.87 15.53
CA THR A 49 25.97 -16.98 16.03
C THR A 49 26.21 -15.79 15.10
N VAL A 50 25.50 -15.73 13.96
CA VAL A 50 25.59 -14.64 13.00
C VAL A 50 24.94 -13.39 13.58
N GLU A 51 25.59 -12.24 13.42
CA GLU A 51 25.02 -10.94 13.82
C GLU A 51 23.75 -10.66 13.00
N ILE A 52 22.64 -10.34 13.68
CA ILE A 52 21.36 -10.04 13.03
C ILE A 52 21.02 -8.57 13.23
N GLU A 53 20.75 -7.87 12.12
CA GLU A 53 20.37 -6.46 12.12
C GLU A 53 19.00 -6.26 11.41
N GLU A 54 18.05 -5.67 12.14
CA GLU A 54 16.71 -5.39 11.65
C GLU A 54 16.56 -3.89 11.33
N PHE A 55 16.13 -3.57 10.12
CA PHE A 55 15.82 -2.21 9.67
C PHE A 55 14.32 -1.99 9.56
N ASP A 56 13.86 -0.78 9.88
CA ASP A 56 12.45 -0.44 9.64
C ASP A 56 12.16 -0.33 8.14
N THR A 57 10.88 -0.42 7.78
CA THR A 57 10.44 -0.30 6.39
C THR A 57 10.37 1.16 5.96
N GLU A 58 10.73 1.45 4.71
CA GLU A 58 10.50 2.73 4.05
C GLU A 58 9.12 2.79 3.33
N HIS A 59 8.39 1.68 3.31
CA HIS A 59 7.08 1.57 2.67
C HIS A 59 5.90 1.95 3.57
N PHE A 60 6.21 2.43 4.79
CA PHE A 60 5.30 3.12 5.68
C PHE A 60 6.00 4.34 6.28
N LEU A 61 5.24 5.42 6.43
CA LEU A 61 5.76 6.73 6.85
C LEU A 61 5.77 6.91 8.36
N PHE A 62 4.91 6.15 9.06
CA PHE A 62 4.87 6.17 10.51
C PHE A 62 5.84 5.14 11.08
N PRO A 63 6.92 5.56 11.79
CA PRO A 63 7.95 4.65 12.28
C PRO A 63 7.40 3.60 13.23
N TYR A 64 7.91 2.37 13.11
CA TYR A 64 7.45 1.26 13.94
C TYR A 64 7.65 1.50 15.44
N ASP A 65 8.78 2.08 15.84
CA ASP A 65 9.10 2.39 17.23
C ASP A 65 8.18 3.46 17.85
N GLN A 66 7.45 4.21 17.02
CA GLN A 66 6.46 5.19 17.48
C GLN A 66 5.08 4.55 17.71
N ILE A 67 4.81 3.37 17.17
CA ILE A 67 3.48 2.75 17.26
C ILE A 67 3.06 2.56 18.71
N THR A 68 3.88 1.93 19.53
CA THR A 68 3.55 1.66 20.95
C THR A 68 3.60 2.91 21.83
N LYS A 69 4.19 3.99 21.36
CA LYS A 69 4.20 5.30 22.06
C LYS A 69 2.90 6.06 21.83
N ASP A 70 2.33 5.96 20.63
CA ASP A 70 1.15 6.70 20.21
C ASP A 70 -0.15 5.90 20.29
N PHE A 71 -0.06 4.58 20.27
CA PHE A 71 -1.20 3.67 20.28
C PHE A 71 -1.13 2.72 21.47
N VAL A 72 -2.30 2.45 22.06
CA VAL A 72 -2.44 1.54 23.21
C VAL A 72 -3.32 0.36 22.81
N ALA A 73 -2.82 -0.84 23.02
CA ALA A 73 -3.55 -2.08 22.73
C ALA A 73 -4.92 -2.11 23.42
N GLY A 74 -5.95 -2.48 22.67
CA GLY A 74 -7.32 -2.59 23.17
C GLY A 74 -8.06 -1.28 23.38
N ARG A 75 -7.45 -0.11 23.10
CA ARG A 75 -8.14 1.17 23.14
C ARG A 75 -8.64 1.58 21.76
N SER A 76 -9.73 2.34 21.73
CA SER A 76 -10.22 2.98 20.50
C SER A 76 -9.33 4.18 20.17
N HIS A 77 -8.88 4.24 18.93
CA HIS A 77 -8.11 5.36 18.37
C HIS A 77 -8.88 5.98 17.21
N ARG A 78 -8.74 7.29 17.02
CA ARG A 78 -9.40 8.01 15.93
C ARG A 78 -8.42 8.27 14.80
N MET A 79 -8.71 7.75 13.62
CA MET A 79 -7.91 7.97 12.42
C MET A 79 -7.73 9.46 12.11
N GLU A 80 -8.76 10.27 12.26
CA GLU A 80 -8.70 11.71 12.02
C GLU A 80 -7.64 12.42 12.89
N SER A 81 -7.55 12.09 14.18
CA SER A 81 -6.54 12.68 15.07
C SER A 81 -5.12 12.27 14.66
N PHE A 82 -4.94 11.03 14.28
CA PHE A 82 -3.68 10.50 13.75
C PHE A 82 -3.31 11.19 12.43
N TYR A 83 -4.25 11.31 11.49
CA TYR A 83 -4.04 11.96 10.20
C TYR A 83 -3.59 13.43 10.35
N ARG A 84 -4.21 14.21 11.24
CA ARG A 84 -3.78 15.58 11.56
C ARG A 84 -2.33 15.62 12.05
N LYS A 85 -1.95 14.69 12.93
CA LYS A 85 -0.56 14.55 13.40
C LYS A 85 0.39 14.28 12.23
N MET A 86 0.03 13.38 11.33
CA MET A 86 0.84 13.02 10.17
C MET A 86 0.96 14.19 9.19
N ARG A 87 -0.12 14.92 8.92
CA ARG A 87 -0.08 16.12 8.06
C ARG A 87 0.90 17.16 8.60
N ARG A 88 0.83 17.47 9.89
CA ARG A 88 1.79 18.41 10.53
C ARG A 88 3.22 17.90 10.46
N LYS A 89 3.43 16.62 10.78
CA LYS A 89 4.77 16.00 10.76
C LYS A 89 5.47 16.11 9.39
N PHE A 90 4.71 15.97 8.31
CA PHE A 90 5.26 15.96 6.95
C PHE A 90 5.03 17.26 6.18
N GLY A 91 4.36 18.25 6.76
CA GLY A 91 4.03 19.51 6.10
C GLY A 91 3.09 19.34 4.89
N ILE A 92 2.27 18.25 4.87
CA ILE A 92 1.45 17.91 3.71
C ILE A 92 0.08 18.60 3.81
N LEU A 93 -0.26 19.40 2.76
CA LEU A 93 -1.47 20.22 2.69
C LEU A 93 -1.60 21.14 3.93
N MET A 94 -0.49 21.74 4.35
CA MET A 94 -0.43 22.70 5.44
C MET A 94 -0.08 24.08 4.90
N GLU A 95 -0.62 25.10 5.54
CA GLU A 95 -0.27 26.52 5.42
C GLU A 95 0.20 26.95 6.81
N ASP A 96 1.50 27.02 7.01
CA ASP A 96 2.13 27.14 8.32
C ASP A 96 1.64 26.02 9.27
N GLU A 97 1.03 26.38 10.41
CA GLU A 97 0.53 25.43 11.41
C GLU A 97 -0.92 24.99 11.16
N GLU A 98 -1.62 25.61 10.19
CA GLU A 98 -3.02 25.34 9.88
C GLU A 98 -3.18 24.46 8.63
N PRO A 99 -4.29 23.73 8.52
CA PRO A 99 -4.55 22.93 7.31
C PRO A 99 -4.87 23.85 6.13
N ALA A 100 -4.33 23.55 4.95
CA ALA A 100 -4.63 24.25 3.72
C ALA A 100 -6.15 24.37 3.51
N GLY A 101 -6.61 25.58 3.17
CA GLY A 101 -8.04 25.89 3.02
C GLY A 101 -8.83 25.89 4.34
N GLY A 102 -8.18 25.88 5.50
CA GLY A 102 -8.82 26.00 6.82
C GLY A 102 -9.55 24.76 7.32
N SER A 103 -9.51 23.63 6.59
CA SER A 103 -10.20 22.40 7.00
C SER A 103 -9.29 21.18 6.99
N TRP A 104 -9.45 20.32 8.03
CA TRP A 104 -8.65 19.11 8.16
C TRP A 104 -9.10 17.99 7.23
N ASN A 105 -10.37 17.97 6.83
CA ASN A 105 -10.91 17.07 5.81
C ASN A 105 -12.05 17.73 5.04
N TYR A 106 -12.29 17.21 3.84
CA TYR A 106 -13.28 17.68 2.90
C TYR A 106 -14.33 16.60 2.54
N ASP A 107 -14.56 15.64 3.43
CA ASP A 107 -15.51 14.53 3.21
C ASP A 107 -16.92 15.00 2.82
N LYS A 108 -17.35 16.16 3.33
CA LYS A 108 -18.67 16.71 3.01
C LYS A 108 -18.81 17.16 1.56
N GLU A 109 -17.70 17.47 0.90
CA GLU A 109 -17.64 17.88 -0.50
C GLU A 109 -17.42 16.69 -1.44
N ASN A 110 -17.11 15.52 -0.86
CA ASN A 110 -16.83 14.28 -1.58
C ASN A 110 -18.02 13.31 -1.47
N ARG A 111 -17.92 12.13 -2.08
CA ARG A 111 -18.94 11.04 -2.03
C ARG A 111 -20.22 11.35 -2.80
N GLU A 112 -20.10 11.99 -3.94
CA GLU A 112 -21.23 12.20 -4.84
C GLU A 112 -21.69 10.87 -5.46
N LYS A 113 -22.97 10.84 -5.84
CA LYS A 113 -23.53 9.73 -6.63
C LYS A 113 -23.22 9.95 -8.10
N LEU A 114 -22.77 8.88 -8.78
CA LEU A 114 -22.59 8.89 -10.23
C LEU A 114 -23.92 9.16 -10.95
N LYS A 115 -23.94 10.17 -11.80
CA LYS A 115 -25.02 10.47 -12.75
C LYS A 115 -24.70 9.84 -14.11
N LYS A 116 -25.66 9.88 -15.04
CA LYS A 116 -25.48 9.30 -16.38
C LYS A 116 -24.27 9.91 -17.10
N ASP A 117 -24.18 11.23 -17.10
CA ASP A 117 -23.09 11.95 -17.76
C ASP A 117 -21.72 11.68 -17.15
N ASP A 118 -21.66 11.39 -15.83
CA ASP A 118 -20.42 11.01 -15.17
C ASP A 118 -19.90 9.63 -15.64
N LEU A 119 -20.83 8.72 -16.06
CA LEU A 119 -20.46 7.38 -16.55
C LEU A 119 -19.74 7.45 -17.89
N ASP A 120 -20.11 8.39 -18.75
CA ASP A 120 -19.51 8.57 -20.06
C ASP A 120 -18.11 9.22 -20.00
N CYS A 121 -17.80 9.86 -18.87
CA CYS A 121 -16.50 10.50 -18.59
C CYS A 121 -15.49 9.60 -17.87
N ILE A 122 -15.86 8.38 -17.48
CA ILE A 122 -14.95 7.48 -16.77
C ILE A 122 -13.81 7.07 -17.70
N PRO A 123 -12.54 7.33 -17.32
CA PRO A 123 -11.41 7.00 -18.17
C PRO A 123 -11.26 5.47 -18.32
N ALA A 124 -10.92 5.03 -19.53
CA ALA A 124 -10.52 3.64 -19.75
C ALA A 124 -9.29 3.32 -18.90
N PRO A 125 -9.33 2.29 -18.05
CA PRO A 125 -8.24 2.03 -17.12
C PRO A 125 -6.95 1.66 -17.84
N LYS A 126 -5.82 2.21 -17.38
CA LYS A 126 -4.51 1.72 -17.79
C LYS A 126 -4.35 0.28 -17.32
N ILE A 127 -4.14 -0.63 -18.25
CA ILE A 127 -3.88 -2.07 -18.00
C ILE A 127 -2.64 -2.49 -18.78
N PHE A 128 -2.08 -3.64 -18.40
CA PHE A 128 -0.91 -4.25 -19.04
C PHE A 128 -1.28 -5.64 -19.56
N GLU A 129 -0.45 -6.16 -20.44
CA GLU A 129 -0.53 -7.53 -20.96
C GLU A 129 0.76 -8.26 -20.63
N ASN A 130 1.01 -8.45 -19.31
CA ASN A 130 2.20 -9.14 -18.84
C ASN A 130 2.00 -10.65 -18.95
N ASP A 131 2.84 -11.33 -19.72
CA ASP A 131 2.83 -12.80 -19.80
C ASP A 131 3.27 -13.41 -18.46
N VAL A 132 2.42 -14.23 -17.87
CA VAL A 132 2.66 -14.94 -16.61
C VAL A 132 2.60 -16.45 -16.77
N SER A 133 2.66 -16.96 -17.99
CA SER A 133 2.56 -18.39 -18.30
C SER A 133 3.55 -19.25 -17.49
N GLN A 134 4.81 -18.82 -17.40
CA GLN A 134 5.84 -19.51 -16.61
C GLN A 134 5.51 -19.56 -15.11
N ILE A 135 4.85 -18.52 -14.58
CA ILE A 135 4.43 -18.50 -13.16
C ILE A 135 3.28 -19.49 -12.95
N LEU A 136 2.32 -19.53 -13.87
CA LEU A 136 1.20 -20.47 -13.82
C LEU A 136 1.68 -21.94 -13.93
N ASP A 137 2.63 -22.22 -14.81
CA ASP A 137 3.23 -23.55 -14.93
C ASP A 137 3.95 -23.98 -13.64
N ARG A 138 4.64 -23.05 -12.99
CA ARG A 138 5.30 -23.28 -11.69
C ARG A 138 4.28 -23.54 -10.57
N ILE A 139 3.18 -22.78 -10.52
CA ILE A 139 2.07 -22.99 -9.57
C ILE A 139 1.48 -24.41 -9.77
N LYS A 140 1.25 -24.82 -11.02
CA LYS A 140 0.75 -26.17 -11.34
C LYS A 140 1.74 -27.26 -10.95
N LYS A 141 3.01 -27.08 -11.32
CA LYS A 141 4.09 -28.02 -10.98
C LYS A 141 4.17 -28.30 -9.48
N HIS A 142 4.08 -27.26 -8.66
CA HIS A 142 4.14 -27.36 -7.20
C HIS A 142 2.77 -27.62 -6.55
N LYS A 143 1.72 -27.84 -7.33
CA LYS A 143 0.35 -28.15 -6.86
C LYS A 143 -0.17 -27.14 -5.83
N ILE A 144 0.14 -25.85 -6.04
CA ILE A 144 -0.34 -24.78 -5.15
C ILE A 144 -1.83 -24.57 -5.41
N PRO A 145 -2.69 -24.68 -4.38
CA PRO A 145 -4.11 -24.44 -4.54
C PRO A 145 -4.38 -22.98 -4.90
N VAL A 146 -5.17 -22.75 -5.93
CA VAL A 146 -5.59 -21.42 -6.39
C VAL A 146 -7.11 -21.35 -6.48
N ILE A 147 -7.66 -20.14 -6.42
CA ILE A 147 -9.08 -19.85 -6.66
C ILE A 147 -9.21 -18.88 -7.82
N GLY A 148 -10.34 -18.92 -8.53
CA GLY A 148 -10.62 -18.07 -9.67
C GLY A 148 -10.26 -18.74 -11.01
N GLN A 149 -10.18 -17.92 -12.05
CA GLN A 149 -9.84 -18.39 -13.40
C GLN A 149 -8.38 -18.06 -13.71
N GLU A 150 -7.68 -19.02 -14.30
CA GLU A 150 -6.32 -18.80 -14.79
C GLU A 150 -6.37 -17.90 -16.04
N MET A 151 -5.53 -16.87 -16.05
CA MET A 151 -5.32 -16.01 -17.21
C MET A 151 -3.83 -15.92 -17.47
N ASN A 152 -3.40 -16.12 -18.71
CA ASN A 152 -1.99 -16.05 -19.09
C ASN A 152 -1.45 -14.63 -19.09
N SER A 153 -2.31 -13.62 -19.00
CA SER A 153 -1.94 -12.21 -18.96
C SER A 153 -2.36 -11.56 -17.66
N LEU A 154 -1.40 -10.88 -16.99
CA LEU A 154 -1.64 -10.11 -15.78
C LEU A 154 -1.81 -8.63 -16.15
N ILE A 155 -2.96 -8.06 -15.79
CA ILE A 155 -3.30 -6.65 -16.08
C ILE A 155 -2.65 -5.64 -15.11
N TRP A 156 -2.06 -6.12 -14.03
CA TRP A 156 -1.38 -5.31 -13.02
C TRP A 156 0.09 -5.06 -13.38
N PRO A 157 0.71 -4.00 -12.85
CA PRO A 157 2.12 -3.74 -13.09
C PRO A 157 2.99 -4.87 -12.51
N VAL A 158 4.04 -5.25 -13.24
CA VAL A 158 5.06 -6.21 -12.80
C VAL A 158 6.45 -5.57 -12.69
N SER A 159 6.56 -4.30 -13.03
CA SER A 159 7.79 -3.52 -12.90
C SER A 159 7.50 -2.17 -12.27
N ARG A 160 8.57 -1.52 -11.77
CA ARG A 160 8.48 -0.17 -11.23
C ARG A 160 8.03 0.85 -12.28
N ASP A 161 8.50 0.72 -13.51
CA ASP A 161 8.12 1.62 -14.62
C ASP A 161 6.62 1.53 -14.90
N GLN A 162 6.08 0.31 -14.99
CA GLN A 162 4.64 0.10 -15.14
C GLN A 162 3.85 0.65 -13.93
N ALA A 163 4.38 0.53 -12.72
CA ALA A 163 3.74 1.10 -11.53
C ALA A 163 3.73 2.62 -11.58
N GLN A 164 4.78 3.26 -12.10
CA GLN A 164 4.81 4.70 -12.34
C GLN A 164 3.84 5.13 -13.43
N GLU A 165 3.70 4.35 -14.51
CA GLU A 165 2.69 4.62 -15.54
C GLU A 165 1.25 4.63 -14.98
N ILE A 166 0.91 3.72 -14.03
CA ILE A 166 -0.40 3.76 -13.35
C ILE A 166 -0.52 5.01 -12.48
N LEU A 167 0.53 5.40 -11.76
CA LEU A 167 0.52 6.61 -10.95
C LEU A 167 0.35 7.86 -11.81
N ASP A 168 1.02 7.94 -12.95
CA ASP A 168 0.88 9.04 -13.91
C ASP A 168 -0.55 9.09 -14.47
N PHE A 169 -1.07 7.95 -14.91
CA PHE A 169 -2.45 7.83 -15.38
C PHE A 169 -3.47 8.28 -14.31
N PHE A 170 -3.27 7.85 -13.06
CA PHE A 170 -4.14 8.27 -11.97
C PHE A 170 -4.11 9.79 -11.77
N CYS A 171 -2.93 10.37 -11.68
CA CYS A 171 -2.76 11.81 -11.48
C CYS A 171 -3.38 12.62 -12.62
N GLU A 172 -3.24 12.15 -13.85
CA GLU A 172 -3.70 12.86 -15.04
C GLU A 172 -5.22 12.76 -15.25
N TYR A 173 -5.78 11.55 -15.15
CA TYR A 173 -7.15 11.28 -15.58
C TYR A 173 -8.13 11.03 -14.43
N CYS A 174 -7.69 10.54 -13.29
CA CYS A 174 -8.57 10.11 -12.20
C CYS A 174 -8.61 11.09 -11.03
N LEU A 175 -7.49 11.67 -10.66
CA LEU A 175 -7.35 12.55 -9.50
C LEU A 175 -8.33 13.74 -9.53
N PRO A 176 -8.63 14.39 -10.68
CA PRO A 176 -9.61 15.48 -10.75
C PRO A 176 -11.03 15.12 -10.29
N SER A 177 -11.37 13.84 -10.31
CA SER A 177 -12.70 13.34 -9.89
C SER A 177 -12.64 12.34 -8.74
N PHE A 178 -11.44 12.06 -8.20
CA PHE A 178 -11.25 11.01 -7.20
C PHE A 178 -12.11 11.20 -5.95
N GLY A 179 -12.04 12.36 -5.30
CA GLY A 179 -12.79 12.62 -4.07
C GLY A 179 -14.30 12.58 -4.29
N ARG A 180 -14.79 13.18 -5.38
CA ARG A 180 -16.21 13.16 -5.72
C ARG A 180 -16.79 11.75 -5.74
N PHE A 181 -16.04 10.78 -6.26
CA PHE A 181 -16.50 9.41 -6.49
C PHE A 181 -15.73 8.35 -5.71
N GLN A 182 -15.02 8.73 -4.64
CA GLN A 182 -14.16 7.80 -3.86
C GLN A 182 -14.89 6.58 -3.29
N ASP A 183 -16.18 6.72 -2.98
CA ASP A 183 -17.03 5.64 -2.45
C ASP A 183 -18.05 5.13 -3.50
N ALA A 184 -17.97 5.59 -4.76
CA ALA A 184 -18.90 5.20 -5.79
C ALA A 184 -18.66 3.77 -6.28
N MET A 185 -19.74 3.07 -6.56
CA MET A 185 -19.75 1.75 -7.20
C MET A 185 -20.85 1.71 -8.27
N THR A 186 -20.60 1.06 -9.39
CA THR A 186 -21.59 0.87 -10.44
C THR A 186 -21.29 -0.35 -11.31
N CYS A 187 -22.32 -1.00 -11.81
CA CYS A 187 -22.23 -2.02 -12.86
C CYS A 187 -22.75 -1.52 -14.23
N LYS A 188 -23.04 -0.22 -14.36
CA LYS A 188 -23.67 0.37 -15.57
C LYS A 188 -22.67 0.76 -16.66
N THR A 189 -21.39 0.47 -16.48
CA THR A 189 -20.32 0.74 -17.45
C THR A 189 -19.28 -0.37 -17.41
N GLN A 190 -18.63 -0.61 -18.55
CA GLN A 190 -17.52 -1.58 -18.64
C GLN A 190 -16.32 -1.20 -17.74
N HIS A 191 -16.21 0.08 -17.35
CA HIS A 191 -15.15 0.59 -16.48
C HIS A 191 -15.59 0.70 -15.01
N GLY A 192 -16.74 0.10 -14.63
CA GLY A 192 -17.26 0.12 -13.26
C GLY A 192 -16.34 -0.49 -12.21
N TRP A 193 -15.42 -1.39 -12.62
CA TRP A 193 -14.43 -2.00 -11.74
C TRP A 193 -13.24 -1.08 -11.39
N SER A 194 -13.00 -0.03 -12.18
CA SER A 194 -11.86 0.90 -12.00
C SER A 194 -12.30 2.30 -11.59
N LEU A 195 -13.38 2.81 -12.19
CA LEU A 195 -13.88 4.18 -12.00
C LEU A 195 -12.73 5.21 -12.02
N TYR A 196 -12.74 6.11 -11.04
CA TYR A 196 -11.68 7.10 -10.80
C TYR A 196 -10.69 6.65 -9.69
N HIS A 197 -10.72 5.35 -9.31
CA HIS A 197 -9.83 4.84 -8.26
C HIS A 197 -8.38 4.76 -8.72
N SER A 198 -7.45 4.99 -7.78
CA SER A 198 -6.02 5.05 -8.09
C SER A 198 -5.43 3.70 -8.55
N ARG A 199 -6.00 2.58 -8.07
CA ARG A 199 -5.50 1.23 -8.32
C ARG A 199 -4.03 1.00 -7.96
N LEU A 200 -3.50 1.82 -7.03
CA LEU A 200 -2.10 1.79 -6.59
C LEU A 200 -1.82 0.80 -5.45
N SER A 201 -2.87 0.21 -4.86
CA SER A 201 -2.71 -0.69 -3.70
C SER A 201 -1.78 -1.88 -4.02
N PHE A 202 -1.89 -2.46 -5.21
CA PHE A 202 -0.99 -3.53 -5.64
C PHE A 202 0.48 -3.06 -5.64
N ALA A 203 0.80 -1.97 -6.33
CA ALA A 203 2.14 -1.43 -6.44
C ALA A 203 2.74 -1.01 -5.07
N LEU A 204 1.91 -0.46 -4.17
CA LEU A 204 2.32 -0.12 -2.81
C LEU A 204 2.59 -1.37 -1.96
N ASN A 205 1.75 -2.41 -2.08
CA ASN A 205 1.88 -3.62 -1.26
C ASN A 205 3.06 -4.50 -1.68
N VAL A 206 3.35 -4.57 -2.98
CA VAL A 206 4.55 -5.29 -3.49
C VAL A 206 5.80 -4.39 -3.54
N LYS A 207 5.72 -3.18 -2.96
CA LYS A 207 6.85 -2.25 -2.77
C LYS A 207 7.47 -1.70 -4.07
N MET A 208 6.74 -1.68 -5.17
CA MET A 208 7.17 -1.01 -6.41
C MET A 208 7.12 0.51 -6.32
N LEU A 209 6.20 1.06 -5.50
CA LEU A 209 6.08 2.49 -5.20
C LEU A 209 6.17 2.73 -3.70
N SER A 210 6.82 3.83 -3.29
CA SER A 210 6.76 4.27 -1.90
C SER A 210 5.55 5.20 -1.67
N PRO A 211 4.96 5.22 -0.46
CA PRO A 211 3.82 6.10 -0.18
C PRO A 211 4.17 7.59 -0.30
N MET A 212 5.38 8.00 0.06
CA MET A 212 5.81 9.39 -0.06
C MET A 212 5.97 9.81 -1.53
N GLU A 213 6.50 8.92 -2.38
CA GLU A 213 6.59 9.14 -3.82
C GLU A 213 5.20 9.36 -4.44
N VAL A 214 4.23 8.52 -4.07
CA VAL A 214 2.84 8.63 -4.55
C VAL A 214 2.21 9.96 -4.10
N ILE A 215 2.35 10.33 -2.83
CA ILE A 215 1.83 11.60 -2.30
C ILE A 215 2.50 12.79 -3.00
N THR A 216 3.82 12.77 -3.13
CA THR A 216 4.58 13.87 -3.74
C THR A 216 4.17 14.07 -5.20
N LYS A 217 3.98 12.99 -5.96
CA LYS A 217 3.54 13.08 -7.36
C LYS A 217 2.13 13.67 -7.46
N ALA A 218 1.20 13.20 -6.62
CA ALA A 218 -0.18 13.72 -6.59
C ALA A 218 -0.23 15.20 -6.21
N LEU A 219 0.55 15.63 -5.22
CA LEU A 219 0.67 17.04 -4.82
C LEU A 219 1.24 17.91 -5.95
N LYS A 220 2.29 17.46 -6.64
CA LYS A 220 2.83 18.19 -7.81
C LYS A 220 1.79 18.33 -8.92
N CYS A 221 1.02 17.27 -9.17
CA CYS A 221 -0.06 17.33 -10.15
C CYS A 221 -1.14 18.35 -9.73
N PHE A 222 -1.56 18.33 -8.47
CA PHE A 222 -2.50 19.32 -7.91
C PHE A 222 -1.98 20.75 -8.06
N GLU A 223 -0.73 21.01 -7.71
CA GLU A 223 -0.14 22.34 -7.81
C GLU A 223 -0.09 22.88 -9.24
N SER A 224 0.22 22.02 -10.21
CA SER A 224 0.27 22.41 -11.62
C SER A 224 -1.10 22.53 -12.28
N ARG A 225 -2.17 21.98 -11.68
CA ARG A 225 -3.54 21.91 -12.25
C ARG A 225 -4.61 22.34 -11.25
N ARG A 226 -4.36 23.39 -10.48
CA ARG A 226 -5.29 23.90 -9.45
C ARG A 226 -6.64 24.35 -9.99
N SER A 227 -6.77 24.64 -11.29
CA SER A 227 -8.04 24.95 -11.94
C SER A 227 -8.91 23.71 -12.21
N GLU A 228 -8.33 22.51 -12.21
CA GLU A 228 -9.00 21.25 -12.54
C GLU A 228 -9.13 20.34 -11.31
N ILE A 229 -8.13 20.36 -10.43
CA ILE A 229 -8.09 19.54 -9.22
C ILE A 229 -8.35 20.45 -8.02
N SER A 230 -9.49 20.27 -7.34
CA SER A 230 -9.79 21.01 -6.13
C SER A 230 -9.03 20.45 -4.92
N LEU A 231 -8.96 21.25 -3.85
CA LEU A 231 -8.35 20.84 -2.59
C LEU A 231 -9.04 19.60 -1.99
N SER A 232 -10.36 19.44 -2.18
CA SER A 232 -11.10 18.28 -1.70
C SER A 232 -10.68 16.98 -2.40
N GLN A 233 -10.31 17.03 -3.70
CA GLN A 233 -9.86 15.85 -4.43
C GLN A 233 -8.50 15.36 -3.93
N ILE A 234 -7.54 16.27 -3.84
CA ILE A 234 -6.18 15.91 -3.37
C ILE A 234 -6.15 15.54 -1.89
N GLU A 235 -6.90 16.22 -1.03
CA GLU A 235 -7.00 15.88 0.39
C GLU A 235 -7.63 14.50 0.57
N GLY A 236 -8.72 14.20 -0.14
CA GLY A 236 -9.36 12.90 -0.10
C GLY A 236 -8.40 11.77 -0.47
N PHE A 237 -7.54 11.97 -1.48
CA PHE A 237 -6.52 10.99 -1.86
C PHE A 237 -5.40 10.87 -0.84
N VAL A 238 -4.81 11.98 -0.40
CA VAL A 238 -3.73 11.98 0.60
C VAL A 238 -4.20 11.30 1.89
N ARG A 239 -5.44 11.48 2.29
CA ARG A 239 -6.02 10.86 3.49
C ARG A 239 -6.10 9.34 3.39
N GLN A 240 -6.26 8.75 2.20
CA GLN A 240 -6.21 7.29 2.05
C GLN A 240 -4.79 6.75 2.31
N ILE A 241 -3.76 7.44 1.86
CA ILE A 241 -2.36 7.00 2.00
C ILE A 241 -1.80 7.38 3.38
N LEU A 242 -1.77 8.67 3.70
CA LEU A 242 -1.16 9.20 4.92
C LEU A 242 -2.02 8.96 6.18
N GLY A 243 -3.33 8.89 6.01
CA GLY A 243 -4.29 8.61 7.07
C GLY A 243 -4.55 7.12 7.23
N TRP A 244 -5.44 6.57 6.42
CA TRP A 244 -5.96 5.23 6.61
C TRP A 244 -4.90 4.13 6.52
N ARG A 245 -4.05 4.14 5.49
CA ARG A 245 -3.04 3.09 5.31
C ARG A 245 -2.07 3.02 6.50
N GLU A 246 -1.57 4.15 6.94
CA GLU A 246 -0.64 4.25 8.08
C GLU A 246 -1.35 3.91 9.41
N PHE A 247 -2.57 4.40 9.60
CA PHE A 247 -3.38 4.15 10.78
C PHE A 247 -3.69 2.65 10.96
N ILE A 248 -4.14 1.98 9.91
CA ILE A 248 -4.47 0.54 9.96
C ILE A 248 -3.22 -0.29 10.28
N ARG A 249 -2.05 0.06 9.72
CA ARG A 249 -0.79 -0.59 10.11
C ARG A 249 -0.50 -0.42 11.60
N ALA A 250 -0.67 0.76 12.14
CA ALA A 250 -0.44 1.02 13.56
C ALA A 250 -1.42 0.24 14.45
N ILE A 251 -2.70 0.19 14.11
CA ILE A 251 -3.72 -0.61 14.81
C ILE A 251 -3.38 -2.10 14.74
N TYR A 252 -2.94 -2.60 13.58
CA TYR A 252 -2.49 -3.99 13.44
C TYR A 252 -1.36 -4.29 14.43
N TRP A 253 -0.26 -3.55 14.36
CA TRP A 253 0.92 -3.85 15.15
C TRP A 253 0.73 -3.70 16.66
N VAL A 254 -0.01 -2.67 17.12
CA VAL A 254 -0.22 -2.47 18.56
C VAL A 254 -1.10 -3.57 19.19
N ASN A 255 -1.90 -4.27 18.39
CA ASN A 255 -2.80 -5.33 18.88
C ASN A 255 -2.25 -6.75 18.67
N MET A 256 -1.14 -6.93 17.94
CA MET A 256 -0.53 -8.26 17.79
C MET A 256 0.20 -8.69 19.08
N PRO A 257 0.19 -10.01 19.42
CA PRO A 257 -0.37 -11.14 18.68
C PRO A 257 -1.88 -11.37 18.87
N GLY A 258 -2.52 -10.79 19.85
CA GLY A 258 -3.88 -11.09 20.25
C GLY A 258 -4.97 -10.39 19.42
N TYR A 259 -4.67 -9.94 18.18
CA TYR A 259 -5.64 -9.20 17.38
C TYR A 259 -6.78 -10.08 16.85
N SER A 260 -6.49 -11.35 16.55
CA SER A 260 -7.50 -12.35 16.13
C SER A 260 -8.51 -12.68 17.21
N ASP A 261 -8.16 -12.48 18.49
CA ASP A 261 -8.96 -12.87 19.64
C ASP A 261 -9.92 -11.76 20.12
N LYS A 262 -10.01 -10.67 19.34
CA LYS A 262 -10.79 -9.46 19.68
C LYS A 262 -12.10 -9.33 18.90
N ASN A 263 -12.72 -10.45 18.57
CA ASN A 263 -14.05 -10.47 17.97
C ASN A 263 -15.17 -10.34 19.00
#